data_00d556b6fa359bb2f18d40f933f39f0c
#
_entry.id   00d556b6fa359bb2f18d40f933f39f0c
#
_cell.length_a   1.000
_cell.length_b   1.000
_cell.length_c   1.000
_cell.angle_alpha   90.00
_cell.angle_beta   90.00
_cell.angle_gamma   90.00
#
_symmetry.space_group_name_H-M   'P 1'
#
loop_
_entity.id
_entity.type
_entity.pdbx_description
1 polymer ?
#
loop_
_entity_poly.entity_id
_entity_poly.type
_entity_poly.pdbx_seq_one_letter_code
_entity_poly.pdbx_strand_id
1 'polypeptide(L)'
;DPEDEAGGRELALINELLVGLRQEGAEEAQLVAPLRALRAIHPNGAPPTFPPTGLSAPWLFTAGRVDPSLYAELRAELSNADRIDVLVSFITWSGLRKIIDVLESITAPDGSGRPGTRLRFITTTYTGATESVAVEKLARLPGVEVKISLDGQRSRLHAKAWMFHRQTGFGSALVGSANLSASALLNGIEWTVKFTQAGQADLFAAATAHFETLWNDAEFQRFDPDNEEHRQRLRVALGEARHPERSANVVALPTWFDLRPRAFQEAMLERLANERRHGRCRNLLVAATGTGKTVVAAFDYLRQAQSQGAPPRLLFVAHRVEILRQA
;
A
#
# COMPACT_ATOMS: atom_id res chain seq x y z
N ASP A 1 -37.34 28.53 -7.96
CA ASP A 1 -35.88 28.58 -8.22
C ASP A 1 -35.56 27.62 -9.36
N PRO A 2 -34.85 28.02 -10.44
CA PRO A 2 -34.53 27.16 -11.59
C PRO A 2 -33.77 25.89 -11.23
N GLU A 3 -33.01 25.90 -10.15
CA GLU A 3 -32.31 24.70 -9.62
C GLU A 3 -33.27 23.69 -8.98
N ASP A 4 -34.34 24.14 -8.34
CA ASP A 4 -35.38 23.28 -7.79
C ASP A 4 -36.23 22.59 -8.87
N GLU A 5 -36.50 23.29 -9.97
CA GLU A 5 -37.23 22.74 -11.12
C GLU A 5 -36.38 21.74 -11.93
N ALA A 6 -35.06 21.94 -12.02
CA ALA A 6 -34.15 20.98 -12.65
C ALA A 6 -34.06 19.71 -11.82
N GLY A 7 -33.86 19.80 -10.49
CA GLY A 7 -33.84 18.67 -9.57
C GLY A 7 -35.14 17.87 -9.57
N GLY A 8 -36.28 18.53 -9.71
CA GLY A 8 -37.59 17.90 -9.81
C GLY A 8 -37.77 17.06 -11.10
N ARG A 9 -37.24 17.56 -12.23
CA ARG A 9 -37.28 16.83 -13.52
C ARG A 9 -36.34 15.63 -13.51
N GLU A 10 -35.14 15.77 -12.95
CA GLU A 10 -34.19 14.66 -12.78
C GLU A 10 -34.78 13.57 -11.89
N LEU A 11 -35.44 13.96 -10.81
CA LEU A 11 -36.11 13.03 -9.88
C LEU A 11 -37.23 12.24 -10.59
N ALA A 12 -38.05 12.93 -11.39
CA ALA A 12 -39.14 12.30 -12.13
C ALA A 12 -38.59 11.28 -13.15
N LEU A 13 -37.54 11.66 -13.90
CA LEU A 13 -36.88 10.79 -14.86
C LEU A 13 -36.25 9.55 -14.20
N ILE A 14 -35.60 9.72 -13.06
CA ILE A 14 -35.00 8.59 -12.33
C ILE A 14 -36.10 7.68 -11.79
N ASN A 15 -37.19 8.21 -11.25
CA ASN A 15 -38.31 7.40 -10.79
C ASN A 15 -38.98 6.65 -11.96
N GLU A 16 -39.08 7.24 -13.13
CA GLU A 16 -39.60 6.62 -14.35
C GLU A 16 -38.68 5.45 -14.82
N LEU A 17 -37.37 5.66 -14.81
CA LEU A 17 -36.39 4.62 -15.08
C LEU A 17 -36.47 3.47 -14.05
N LEU A 18 -36.61 3.78 -12.76
CA LEU A 18 -36.78 2.78 -11.70
C LEU A 18 -38.07 1.97 -11.90
N VAL A 19 -39.15 2.59 -12.34
CA VAL A 19 -40.40 1.87 -12.69
C VAL A 19 -40.17 0.94 -13.87
N GLY A 20 -39.43 1.37 -14.90
CA GLY A 20 -39.14 0.54 -16.08
C GLY A 20 -38.19 -0.64 -15.79
N LEU A 21 -37.37 -0.56 -14.77
CA LEU A 21 -36.42 -1.61 -14.34
C LEU A 21 -37.04 -2.61 -13.34
N ARG A 22 -38.29 -2.39 -12.90
CA ARG A 22 -38.94 -3.27 -11.92
C ARG A 22 -39.27 -4.61 -12.56
N GLN A 23 -38.62 -5.67 -12.09
CA GLN A 23 -39.11 -7.04 -12.22
C GLN A 23 -40.12 -7.30 -11.08
N GLU A 24 -41.08 -8.16 -11.32
CA GLU A 24 -42.11 -8.54 -10.36
C GLU A 24 -41.52 -8.92 -9.01
N GLY A 25 -41.86 -8.17 -7.93
CA GLY A 25 -41.46 -8.46 -6.56
C GLY A 25 -40.58 -7.39 -5.87
N ALA A 26 -40.24 -6.28 -6.53
CA ALA A 26 -39.52 -5.18 -5.89
C ALA A 26 -40.46 -4.27 -5.08
N GLU A 27 -40.17 -4.06 -3.78
CA GLU A 27 -40.85 -3.08 -2.95
C GLU A 27 -40.70 -1.67 -3.50
N GLU A 28 -41.75 -0.85 -3.33
CA GLU A 28 -41.83 0.51 -3.85
C GLU A 28 -40.88 1.48 -3.14
N ALA A 29 -39.65 1.59 -3.59
CA ALA A 29 -38.79 2.69 -3.19
C ALA A 29 -38.91 3.86 -4.17
N GLN A 30 -39.76 4.83 -3.86
CA GLN A 30 -39.74 6.12 -4.56
C GLN A 30 -38.70 7.03 -3.95
N LEU A 31 -37.91 7.68 -4.83
CA LEU A 31 -36.97 8.72 -4.40
C LEU A 31 -37.78 10.00 -4.11
N VAL A 32 -37.48 10.67 -3.00
CA VAL A 32 -38.12 11.93 -2.57
C VAL A 32 -37.08 13.05 -2.49
N ALA A 33 -37.52 14.26 -2.80
CA ALA A 33 -36.73 15.47 -2.65
C ALA A 33 -36.43 15.80 -1.16
N PRO A 34 -35.28 16.47 -0.84
CA PRO A 34 -34.22 16.85 -1.80
C PRO A 34 -33.29 15.69 -2.12
N LEU A 35 -33.01 15.49 -3.40
CA LEU A 35 -31.97 14.55 -3.85
C LEU A 35 -30.60 15.10 -3.44
N ARG A 36 -29.82 14.27 -2.77
CA ARG A 36 -28.42 14.58 -2.45
C ARG A 36 -27.45 13.94 -3.42
N ALA A 37 -27.59 12.65 -3.70
CA ALA A 37 -26.86 11.92 -4.73
C ALA A 37 -27.50 10.55 -4.96
N LEU A 38 -27.61 10.10 -6.22
CA LEU A 38 -27.85 8.70 -6.56
C LEU A 38 -26.53 7.95 -6.48
N ARG A 39 -26.39 7.06 -5.51
CA ARG A 39 -25.12 6.33 -5.29
C ARG A 39 -25.08 4.96 -5.94
N ALA A 40 -26.21 4.28 -6.01
CA ALA A 40 -26.33 2.97 -6.65
C ALA A 40 -27.77 2.62 -6.98
N ILE A 41 -27.92 1.75 -7.98
CA ILE A 41 -29.13 0.99 -8.25
C ILE A 41 -28.72 -0.48 -8.11
N HIS A 42 -29.36 -1.24 -7.26
CA HIS A 42 -29.09 -2.66 -7.09
C HIS A 42 -30.42 -3.45 -7.11
N PRO A 43 -30.45 -4.61 -7.75
CA PRO A 43 -31.60 -5.52 -7.66
C PRO A 43 -31.54 -6.19 -6.28
N ASN A 44 -32.64 -6.35 -5.63
CA ASN A 44 -32.91 -7.07 -4.38
C ASN A 44 -31.72 -7.52 -3.52
N GLY A 45 -31.67 -7.09 -2.27
CA GLY A 45 -30.66 -7.50 -1.28
C GLY A 45 -30.16 -6.34 -0.41
N ALA A 46 -29.17 -6.61 0.42
CA ALA A 46 -28.52 -5.57 1.20
C ALA A 46 -27.81 -4.57 0.26
N PRO A 47 -27.92 -3.26 0.53
CA PRO A 47 -27.23 -2.27 -0.30
C PRO A 47 -25.72 -2.54 -0.31
N PRO A 48 -25.06 -2.43 -1.46
CA PRO A 48 -23.62 -2.63 -1.54
C PRO A 48 -22.89 -1.59 -0.66
N THR A 49 -21.78 -2.00 -0.05
CA THR A 49 -20.92 -1.08 0.71
C THR A 49 -20.25 -0.12 -0.26
N PHE A 50 -20.59 1.16 -0.21
CA PHE A 50 -20.03 2.17 -1.09
C PHE A 50 -18.75 2.79 -0.54
N PRO A 51 -17.78 3.10 -1.41
CA PRO A 51 -16.64 3.94 -1.04
C PRO A 51 -17.13 5.29 -0.49
N PRO A 52 -16.66 5.72 0.70
CA PRO A 52 -17.08 6.99 1.30
C PRO A 52 -16.94 8.21 0.39
N THR A 53 -15.95 8.22 -0.50
CA THR A 53 -15.71 9.32 -1.44
C THR A 53 -16.47 9.18 -2.78
N GLY A 54 -17.23 8.11 -2.96
CA GLY A 54 -17.95 7.81 -4.21
C GLY A 54 -17.07 7.23 -5.31
N LEU A 55 -17.62 7.07 -6.52
CA LEU A 55 -16.97 6.40 -7.64
C LEU A 55 -16.69 7.30 -8.85
N SER A 56 -17.03 8.60 -8.78
CA SER A 56 -16.91 9.51 -9.91
C SER A 56 -15.98 10.71 -9.66
N ALA A 57 -15.78 11.12 -8.40
CA ALA A 57 -14.96 12.26 -8.05
C ALA A 57 -13.57 11.85 -7.56
N PRO A 58 -12.53 12.65 -7.89
CA PRO A 58 -11.22 12.46 -7.29
C PRO A 58 -11.22 12.85 -5.80
N TRP A 59 -10.28 12.32 -5.03
CA TRP A 59 -10.12 12.64 -3.62
C TRP A 59 -8.66 12.61 -3.19
N LEU A 60 -8.30 13.43 -2.21
CA LEU A 60 -6.99 13.39 -1.57
C LEU A 60 -7.14 12.98 -0.11
N PHE A 61 -6.57 11.83 0.26
CA PHE A 61 -6.45 11.38 1.64
C PHE A 61 -5.15 11.92 2.25
N THR A 62 -5.27 12.65 3.36
CA THR A 62 -4.13 13.30 4.03
C THR A 62 -3.94 12.82 5.47
N ALA A 63 -4.66 11.78 5.88
CA ALA A 63 -4.71 11.31 7.26
C ALA A 63 -5.23 12.35 8.27
N GLY A 64 -6.02 13.33 7.81
CA GLY A 64 -6.72 14.32 8.64
C GLY A 64 -7.84 13.68 9.46
N ARG A 65 -8.20 14.34 10.60
CA ARG A 65 -9.29 13.84 11.46
C ARG A 65 -10.69 14.03 10.85
N VAL A 66 -10.82 14.87 9.84
CA VAL A 66 -12.10 15.24 9.21
C VAL A 66 -12.35 14.48 7.91
N ASP A 67 -11.28 13.93 7.31
CA ASP A 67 -11.37 13.21 6.06
C ASP A 67 -11.88 11.77 6.26
N PRO A 68 -12.56 11.18 5.24
CA PRO A 68 -12.80 9.75 5.23
C PRO A 68 -11.49 8.98 5.42
N SER A 69 -11.52 7.93 6.23
CA SER A 69 -10.35 7.09 6.47
C SER A 69 -9.96 6.36 5.18
N LEU A 70 -8.67 6.44 4.78
CA LEU A 70 -8.12 5.63 3.68
C LEU A 70 -8.41 4.13 3.89
N TYR A 71 -8.38 3.67 5.12
CA TYR A 71 -8.69 2.30 5.48
C TYR A 71 -10.15 1.93 5.19
N ALA A 72 -11.10 2.80 5.55
CA ALA A 72 -12.52 2.57 5.26
C ALA A 72 -12.79 2.62 3.75
N GLU A 73 -12.16 3.56 3.04
CA GLU A 73 -12.24 3.65 1.59
C GLU A 73 -11.71 2.39 0.92
N LEU A 74 -10.50 1.95 1.30
CA LEU A 74 -9.88 0.74 0.74
C LEU A 74 -10.77 -0.48 0.94
N ARG A 75 -11.33 -0.69 2.12
CA ARG A 75 -12.24 -1.83 2.38
C ARG A 75 -13.50 -1.78 1.53
N ALA A 76 -14.07 -0.60 1.36
CA ALA A 76 -15.26 -0.42 0.54
C ALA A 76 -14.97 -0.62 -0.96
N GLU A 77 -13.83 -0.12 -1.45
CA GLU A 77 -13.37 -0.35 -2.83
C GLU A 77 -13.13 -1.84 -3.10
N LEU A 78 -12.47 -2.55 -2.18
CA LEU A 78 -12.25 -3.99 -2.26
C LEU A 78 -13.57 -4.75 -2.43
N SER A 79 -14.58 -4.41 -1.63
CA SER A 79 -15.87 -5.12 -1.62
C SER A 79 -16.71 -4.93 -2.87
N ASN A 80 -16.35 -4.00 -3.77
CA ASN A 80 -17.18 -3.63 -4.93
C ASN A 80 -16.45 -3.75 -6.28
N ALA A 81 -15.26 -4.31 -6.33
CA ALA A 81 -14.49 -4.43 -7.54
C ALA A 81 -14.64 -5.82 -8.15
N ASP A 82 -14.71 -5.90 -9.49
CA ASP A 82 -14.71 -7.16 -10.24
C ASP A 82 -13.30 -7.73 -10.43
N ARG A 83 -12.30 -6.84 -10.50
CA ARG A 83 -10.86 -7.17 -10.53
C ARG A 83 -10.08 -6.11 -9.81
N ILE A 84 -9.02 -6.53 -9.12
CA ILE A 84 -8.16 -5.63 -8.36
C ILE A 84 -6.70 -5.88 -8.74
N ASP A 85 -6.01 -4.79 -9.10
CA ASP A 85 -4.59 -4.80 -9.42
C ASP A 85 -3.84 -3.96 -8.38
N VAL A 86 -2.81 -4.54 -7.77
CA VAL A 86 -2.10 -3.93 -6.65
C VAL A 86 -0.60 -3.87 -6.93
N LEU A 87 -0.05 -2.70 -6.75
CA LEU A 87 1.37 -2.42 -6.85
C LEU A 87 1.83 -1.86 -5.51
N VAL A 88 2.65 -2.59 -4.76
CA VAL A 88 3.16 -2.15 -3.45
C VAL A 88 4.61 -2.56 -3.27
N SER A 89 5.40 -1.67 -2.65
CA SER A 89 6.82 -1.96 -2.44
C SER A 89 7.04 -3.08 -1.45
N PHE A 90 6.16 -3.20 -0.44
CA PHE A 90 6.23 -4.29 0.52
C PHE A 90 4.86 -4.62 1.13
N ILE A 91 4.77 -5.82 1.66
CA ILE A 91 3.59 -6.39 2.30
C ILE A 91 3.99 -6.91 3.67
N THR A 92 3.37 -6.40 4.73
CA THR A 92 3.55 -6.91 6.09
C THR A 92 2.35 -7.71 6.56
N TRP A 93 2.57 -8.67 7.45
CA TRP A 93 1.47 -9.41 8.07
C TRP A 93 0.52 -8.51 8.86
N SER A 94 1.09 -7.51 9.54
CA SER A 94 0.31 -6.53 10.29
C SER A 94 -0.64 -5.71 9.41
N GLY A 95 -0.24 -5.38 8.18
CA GLY A 95 -1.06 -4.70 7.19
C GLY A 95 -2.09 -5.62 6.56
N LEU A 96 -1.64 -6.78 6.06
CA LEU A 96 -2.51 -7.76 5.43
C LEU A 96 -3.65 -8.18 6.36
N ARG A 97 -3.37 -8.42 7.65
CA ARG A 97 -4.37 -8.79 8.66
C ARG A 97 -5.49 -7.79 8.83
N LYS A 98 -5.32 -6.53 8.40
CA LYS A 98 -6.38 -5.50 8.48
C LYS A 98 -7.44 -5.64 7.40
N ILE A 99 -7.11 -6.31 6.31
CA ILE A 99 -8.00 -6.46 5.15
C ILE A 99 -8.22 -7.91 4.75
N ILE A 100 -7.60 -8.87 5.44
CA ILE A 100 -7.65 -10.28 5.07
C ILE A 100 -9.07 -10.84 5.08
N ASP A 101 -9.89 -10.42 6.01
CA ASP A 101 -11.30 -10.81 6.12
C ASP A 101 -12.10 -10.41 4.87
N VAL A 102 -11.87 -9.19 4.35
CA VAL A 102 -12.49 -8.73 3.10
C VAL A 102 -11.94 -9.53 1.92
N LEU A 103 -10.61 -9.70 1.86
CA LEU A 103 -9.98 -10.46 0.77
C LEU A 103 -10.50 -11.91 0.72
N GLU A 104 -10.58 -12.59 1.85
CA GLU A 104 -11.13 -13.95 1.95
C GLU A 104 -12.59 -14.00 1.48
N SER A 105 -13.39 -12.99 1.85
CA SER A 105 -14.80 -12.92 1.45
C SER A 105 -14.99 -12.70 -0.05
N ILE A 106 -14.23 -11.77 -0.65
CA ILE A 106 -14.42 -11.39 -2.07
C ILE A 106 -13.78 -12.39 -3.04
N THR A 107 -12.75 -13.13 -2.61
CA THR A 107 -12.08 -14.12 -3.45
C THR A 107 -12.72 -15.51 -3.37
N ALA A 108 -13.51 -15.76 -2.34
CA ALA A 108 -14.23 -17.01 -2.22
C ALA A 108 -15.22 -17.17 -3.41
N PRO A 109 -15.34 -18.37 -3.98
CA PRO A 109 -16.39 -18.67 -4.94
C PRO A 109 -17.77 -18.41 -4.31
N ASP A 110 -18.71 -17.90 -5.10
CA ASP A 110 -20.09 -17.72 -4.64
C ASP A 110 -20.80 -19.06 -4.44
N GLY A 111 -21.99 -19.03 -3.84
CA GLY A 111 -22.78 -20.24 -3.60
C GLY A 111 -23.20 -20.99 -4.87
N SER A 112 -23.03 -20.41 -6.07
CA SER A 112 -23.24 -21.04 -7.37
C SER A 112 -21.97 -21.64 -7.99
N GLY A 113 -20.82 -21.49 -7.31
CA GLY A 113 -19.50 -21.92 -7.79
C GLY A 113 -18.84 -20.96 -8.78
N ARG A 114 -19.36 -19.73 -8.95
CA ARG A 114 -18.69 -18.71 -9.74
C ARG A 114 -17.43 -18.25 -9.03
N PRO A 115 -16.31 -18.03 -9.76
CA PRO A 115 -15.09 -17.49 -9.17
C PRO A 115 -15.35 -16.14 -8.49
N GLY A 116 -14.72 -15.92 -7.35
CA GLY A 116 -14.70 -14.61 -6.70
C GLY A 116 -13.88 -13.58 -7.47
N THR A 117 -13.73 -12.41 -6.85
CA THR A 117 -12.93 -11.30 -7.40
C THR A 117 -11.49 -11.74 -7.65
N ARG A 118 -10.97 -11.44 -8.84
CA ARG A 118 -9.59 -11.72 -9.21
C ARG A 118 -8.66 -10.61 -8.70
N LEU A 119 -7.59 -10.99 -8.01
CA LEU A 119 -6.59 -10.07 -7.51
C LEU A 119 -5.21 -10.38 -8.08
N ARG A 120 -4.49 -9.33 -8.47
CA ARG A 120 -3.11 -9.41 -8.94
C ARG A 120 -2.24 -8.48 -8.11
N PHE A 121 -1.18 -9.00 -7.54
CA PHE A 121 -0.23 -8.24 -6.73
C PHE A 121 1.16 -8.24 -7.36
N ILE A 122 1.77 -7.07 -7.43
CA ILE A 122 3.20 -6.91 -7.72
C ILE A 122 3.87 -6.31 -6.48
N THR A 123 4.92 -6.97 -6.01
CA THR A 123 5.72 -6.51 -4.87
C THR A 123 7.20 -6.83 -5.06
N THR A 124 8.04 -6.46 -4.09
CA THR A 124 9.49 -6.67 -4.18
C THR A 124 10.07 -7.02 -2.81
N THR A 125 11.25 -7.60 -2.82
CA THR A 125 12.08 -7.83 -1.64
C THR A 125 13.10 -6.72 -1.39
N TYR A 126 13.19 -5.72 -2.27
CA TYR A 126 14.21 -4.67 -2.25
C TYR A 126 14.35 -3.96 -0.91
N THR A 127 13.24 -3.63 -0.26
CA THR A 127 13.27 -2.90 1.02
C THR A 127 13.58 -3.80 2.23
N GLY A 128 13.54 -5.12 2.07
CA GLY A 128 13.60 -6.08 3.18
C GLY A 128 12.42 -6.02 4.16
N ALA A 129 11.39 -5.21 3.85
CA ALA A 129 10.23 -5.01 4.71
C ALA A 129 9.03 -5.92 4.34
N THR A 130 9.10 -6.62 3.22
CA THR A 130 8.13 -7.67 2.88
C THR A 130 8.33 -8.86 3.81
N GLU A 131 7.23 -9.40 4.32
CA GLU A 131 7.25 -10.61 5.17
C GLU A 131 6.79 -11.82 4.37
N SER A 132 7.56 -12.91 4.39
CA SER A 132 7.25 -14.14 3.64
C SER A 132 5.89 -14.70 4.03
N VAL A 133 5.56 -14.71 5.32
CA VAL A 133 4.26 -15.18 5.85
C VAL A 133 3.09 -14.41 5.22
N ALA A 134 3.22 -13.11 5.04
CA ALA A 134 2.17 -12.28 4.43
C ALA A 134 1.97 -12.63 2.95
N VAL A 135 3.07 -12.78 2.22
CA VAL A 135 3.06 -13.16 0.80
C VAL A 135 2.48 -14.56 0.61
N GLU A 136 2.92 -15.54 1.41
CA GLU A 136 2.42 -16.91 1.37
C GLU A 136 0.92 -16.99 1.67
N LYS A 137 0.44 -16.28 2.71
CA LYS A 137 -0.99 -16.23 3.06
C LYS A 137 -1.82 -15.59 1.93
N LEU A 138 -1.32 -14.48 1.37
CA LEU A 138 -2.00 -13.78 0.28
C LEU A 138 -2.11 -14.66 -0.98
N ALA A 139 -1.02 -15.30 -1.37
CA ALA A 139 -0.97 -16.14 -2.56
C ALA A 139 -1.80 -17.45 -2.44
N ARG A 140 -2.21 -17.84 -1.23
CA ARG A 140 -3.10 -18.99 -0.99
C ARG A 140 -4.59 -18.65 -1.12
N LEU A 141 -4.95 -17.37 -1.24
CA LEU A 141 -6.34 -16.99 -1.44
C LEU A 141 -6.80 -17.39 -2.85
N PRO A 142 -8.02 -17.88 -3.03
CA PRO A 142 -8.55 -18.20 -4.35
C PRO A 142 -8.51 -16.99 -5.28
N GLY A 143 -8.14 -17.18 -6.54
CA GLY A 143 -8.13 -16.10 -7.53
C GLY A 143 -7.08 -15.01 -7.32
N VAL A 144 -6.15 -15.18 -6.35
CA VAL A 144 -5.05 -14.26 -6.10
C VAL A 144 -3.77 -14.74 -6.78
N GLU A 145 -3.16 -13.85 -7.54
CA GLU A 145 -1.85 -14.05 -8.16
C GLU A 145 -0.85 -13.03 -7.62
N VAL A 146 0.31 -13.49 -7.18
CA VAL A 146 1.39 -12.63 -6.69
C VAL A 146 2.61 -12.77 -7.58
N LYS A 147 3.14 -11.64 -8.05
CA LYS A 147 4.42 -11.55 -8.73
C LYS A 147 5.41 -10.75 -7.90
N ILE A 148 6.66 -11.22 -7.81
CA ILE A 148 7.67 -10.66 -6.93
C ILE A 148 8.97 -10.45 -7.69
N SER A 149 9.57 -9.26 -7.54
CA SER A 149 10.98 -9.07 -7.85
C SER A 149 11.82 -9.52 -6.65
N LEU A 150 12.64 -10.54 -6.86
CA LEU A 150 13.56 -11.09 -5.86
C LEU A 150 14.95 -10.45 -5.93
N ASP A 151 15.23 -9.70 -7.01
CA ASP A 151 16.49 -9.01 -7.21
C ASP A 151 16.37 -7.54 -6.82
N GLY A 152 16.73 -7.21 -5.58
CA GLY A 152 16.73 -5.83 -5.09
C GLY A 152 17.74 -4.89 -5.76
N GLN A 153 18.58 -5.38 -6.70
CA GLN A 153 19.54 -4.58 -7.43
C GLN A 153 18.96 -4.02 -8.74
N ARG A 154 18.03 -4.73 -9.36
CA ARG A 154 17.48 -4.39 -10.69
C ARG A 154 16.38 -3.33 -10.62
N SER A 155 15.31 -3.63 -9.97
CA SER A 155 14.17 -2.71 -9.88
C SER A 155 13.95 -2.26 -8.45
N ARG A 156 13.98 -0.95 -8.26
CA ARG A 156 13.61 -0.32 -6.99
C ARG A 156 12.14 0.05 -7.01
N LEU A 157 11.27 -0.96 -7.14
CA LEU A 157 9.83 -0.72 -7.10
C LEU A 157 9.45 0.00 -5.81
N HIS A 158 9.08 1.26 -5.93
CA HIS A 158 8.63 2.09 -4.82
C HIS A 158 7.21 2.65 -5.01
N ALA A 159 6.53 2.21 -6.06
CA ALA A 159 5.14 2.57 -6.32
C ALA A 159 4.19 1.91 -5.31
N LYS A 160 3.11 2.60 -4.98
CA LYS A 160 1.99 2.10 -4.19
C LYS A 160 0.71 2.54 -4.87
N ALA A 161 0.05 1.57 -5.47
CA ALA A 161 -1.17 1.80 -6.21
C ALA A 161 -2.12 0.62 -6.02
N TRP A 162 -3.40 0.94 -5.89
CA TRP A 162 -4.50 0.00 -5.90
C TRP A 162 -5.43 0.42 -7.02
N MET A 163 -5.75 -0.46 -7.94
CA MET A 163 -6.67 -0.21 -9.06
C MET A 163 -7.84 -1.18 -8.96
N PHE A 164 -9.02 -0.63 -8.91
CA PHE A 164 -10.29 -1.32 -8.76
C PHE A 164 -11.04 -1.23 -10.08
N HIS A 165 -11.13 -2.33 -10.79
CA HIS A 165 -11.83 -2.40 -12.08
C HIS A 165 -13.26 -2.87 -11.88
N ARG A 166 -14.18 -2.22 -12.58
CA ARG A 166 -15.61 -2.56 -12.59
C ARG A 166 -16.12 -2.63 -14.02
N GLN A 167 -16.90 -3.65 -14.31
CA GLN A 167 -17.54 -3.82 -15.63
C GLN A 167 -18.49 -2.66 -15.98
N THR A 168 -18.98 -1.98 -14.96
CA THR A 168 -19.83 -0.79 -15.10
C THR A 168 -19.09 0.46 -15.62
N GLY A 169 -17.76 0.44 -15.74
CA GLY A 169 -16.96 1.59 -16.14
C GLY A 169 -16.66 2.59 -15.01
N PHE A 170 -17.05 2.28 -13.78
CA PHE A 170 -16.77 3.10 -12.58
C PHE A 170 -15.55 2.61 -11.82
N GLY A 171 -14.48 2.31 -12.53
CA GLY A 171 -13.20 1.97 -11.93
C GLY A 171 -12.62 3.13 -11.13
N SER A 172 -11.77 2.80 -10.15
CA SER A 172 -11.05 3.79 -9.33
C SER A 172 -9.63 3.33 -9.05
N ALA A 173 -8.76 4.28 -8.75
CA ALA A 173 -7.39 3.99 -8.35
C ALA A 173 -6.98 4.85 -7.15
N LEU A 174 -6.26 4.25 -6.22
CA LEU A 174 -5.61 4.89 -5.09
C LEU A 174 -4.10 4.85 -5.33
N VAL A 175 -3.46 6.00 -5.46
CA VAL A 175 -2.01 6.11 -5.70
C VAL A 175 -1.40 7.05 -4.68
N GLY A 176 -0.35 6.61 -4.00
CA GLY A 176 0.25 7.44 -2.96
C GLY A 176 1.47 6.82 -2.28
N SER A 177 1.65 7.15 -1.01
CA SER A 177 2.77 6.70 -0.20
C SER A 177 2.48 5.44 0.62
N ALA A 178 1.20 5.05 0.78
CA ALA A 178 0.76 3.97 1.66
C ALA A 178 1.08 2.56 1.12
N ASN A 179 1.96 1.83 1.80
CA ASN A 179 2.15 0.40 1.55
C ASN A 179 1.13 -0.46 2.31
N LEU A 180 1.15 -1.77 2.06
CA LEU A 180 0.31 -2.71 2.81
C LEU A 180 0.94 -3.02 4.18
N SER A 181 0.86 -2.02 5.07
CA SER A 181 1.29 -2.11 6.47
C SER A 181 0.24 -1.49 7.40
N ALA A 182 0.19 -1.94 8.67
CA ALA A 182 -0.79 -1.42 9.62
C ALA A 182 -0.59 0.07 9.91
N SER A 183 0.65 0.54 9.95
CA SER A 183 0.98 1.96 10.15
C SER A 183 0.46 2.81 9.00
N ALA A 184 0.69 2.41 7.76
CA ALA A 184 0.26 3.13 6.58
C ALA A 184 -1.28 3.19 6.45
N LEU A 185 -1.96 2.11 6.81
CA LEU A 185 -3.42 2.03 6.69
C LEU A 185 -4.19 2.75 7.81
N LEU A 186 -3.63 2.84 9.03
CA LEU A 186 -4.38 3.29 10.20
C LEU A 186 -3.87 4.59 10.82
N ASN A 187 -2.56 4.75 10.98
CA ASN A 187 -1.99 5.78 11.85
C ASN A 187 -0.89 6.63 11.18
N GLY A 188 -0.42 6.23 10.00
CA GLY A 188 0.62 6.96 9.27
C GLY A 188 0.07 8.24 8.64
N ILE A 189 0.91 9.29 8.58
CA ILE A 189 0.60 10.45 7.75
C ILE A 189 0.98 10.08 6.32
N GLU A 190 0.00 9.54 5.60
CA GLU A 190 0.15 9.12 4.22
C GLU A 190 -0.65 10.05 3.31
N TRP A 191 -0.08 10.36 2.15
CA TRP A 191 -0.79 11.07 1.11
C TRP A 191 -1.17 10.09 0.01
N THR A 192 -2.47 9.97 -0.24
CA THR A 192 -3.00 9.08 -1.26
C THR A 192 -4.05 9.82 -2.08
N VAL A 193 -3.82 9.88 -3.37
CA VAL A 193 -4.78 10.45 -4.34
C VAL A 193 -5.66 9.32 -4.84
N LYS A 194 -6.95 9.54 -4.81
CA LYS A 194 -7.94 8.77 -5.56
C LYS A 194 -8.23 9.47 -6.87
N PHE A 195 -8.22 8.75 -7.96
CA PHE A 195 -8.80 9.17 -9.22
C PHE A 195 -9.71 8.06 -9.77
N THR A 196 -10.63 8.42 -10.64
CA THR A 196 -11.69 7.52 -11.07
C THR A 196 -11.71 7.40 -12.59
N GLN A 197 -12.15 6.26 -13.08
CA GLN A 197 -12.31 6.04 -14.52
C GLN A 197 -13.34 7.00 -15.12
N ALA A 198 -14.42 7.29 -14.38
CA ALA A 198 -15.46 8.21 -14.85
C ALA A 198 -14.99 9.67 -14.90
N GLY A 199 -14.16 10.10 -13.93
CA GLY A 199 -13.70 11.50 -13.85
C GLY A 199 -12.38 11.77 -14.56
N GLN A 200 -11.45 10.79 -14.58
CA GLN A 200 -10.10 10.92 -15.15
C GLN A 200 -9.76 9.70 -16.01
N ALA A 201 -10.52 9.47 -17.08
CA ALA A 201 -10.45 8.28 -17.93
C ALA A 201 -9.04 8.00 -18.46
N ASP A 202 -8.36 9.04 -18.98
CA ASP A 202 -7.02 8.90 -19.56
C ASP A 202 -5.98 8.52 -18.50
N LEU A 203 -6.07 9.09 -17.31
CA LEU A 203 -5.18 8.78 -16.19
C LEU A 203 -5.38 7.34 -15.72
N PHE A 204 -6.64 6.91 -15.60
CA PHE A 204 -6.98 5.53 -15.23
C PHE A 204 -6.49 4.52 -16.27
N ALA A 205 -6.67 4.83 -17.55
CA ALA A 205 -6.17 4.00 -18.66
C ALA A 205 -4.64 3.92 -18.66
N ALA A 206 -3.94 5.04 -18.47
CA ALA A 206 -2.49 5.07 -18.38
C ALA A 206 -1.94 4.26 -17.20
N ALA A 207 -2.56 4.37 -16.02
CA ALA A 207 -2.19 3.59 -14.85
C ALA A 207 -2.39 2.07 -15.08
N THR A 208 -3.52 1.70 -15.70
CA THR A 208 -3.82 0.30 -16.06
C THR A 208 -2.80 -0.24 -17.06
N ALA A 209 -2.49 0.52 -18.11
CA ALA A 209 -1.51 0.11 -19.12
C ALA A 209 -0.11 -0.07 -18.52
N HIS A 210 0.29 0.81 -17.61
CA HIS A 210 1.57 0.69 -16.91
C HIS A 210 1.61 -0.54 -16.00
N PHE A 211 0.53 -0.83 -15.28
CA PHE A 211 0.44 -2.06 -14.50
C PHE A 211 0.61 -3.31 -15.38
N GLU A 212 -0.07 -3.36 -16.54
CA GLU A 212 0.05 -4.48 -17.48
C GLU A 212 1.50 -4.63 -18.00
N THR A 213 2.19 -3.51 -18.24
CA THR A 213 3.61 -3.53 -18.62
C THR A 213 4.46 -4.20 -17.54
N LEU A 214 4.30 -3.79 -16.27
CA LEU A 214 5.03 -4.40 -15.15
C LEU A 214 4.59 -5.84 -14.91
N TRP A 215 3.30 -6.14 -15.07
CA TRP A 215 2.79 -7.50 -14.90
C TRP A 215 3.41 -8.48 -15.88
N ASN A 216 3.72 -8.03 -17.08
CA ASN A 216 4.33 -8.85 -18.13
C ASN A 216 5.88 -8.77 -18.16
N ASP A 217 6.48 -7.98 -17.27
CA ASP A 217 7.92 -7.91 -17.17
C ASP A 217 8.49 -9.17 -16.50
N ALA A 218 9.50 -9.77 -17.13
CA ALA A 218 10.17 -10.99 -16.67
C ALA A 218 10.86 -10.83 -15.31
N GLU A 219 11.11 -9.61 -14.86
CA GLU A 219 11.68 -9.34 -13.54
C GLU A 219 10.72 -9.75 -12.41
N PHE A 220 9.41 -9.58 -12.60
CA PHE A 220 8.40 -9.95 -11.62
C PHE A 220 7.95 -11.39 -11.82
N GLN A 221 8.55 -12.29 -11.07
CA GLN A 221 8.30 -13.71 -11.17
C GLN A 221 7.04 -14.11 -10.39
N ARG A 222 6.24 -15.01 -10.98
CA ARG A 222 5.07 -15.56 -10.29
C ARG A 222 5.50 -16.34 -9.07
N PHE A 223 4.89 -16.05 -7.94
CA PHE A 223 5.08 -16.78 -6.70
C PHE A 223 4.00 -17.85 -6.54
N ASP A 224 4.43 -19.08 -6.36
CA ASP A 224 3.58 -20.22 -6.04
C ASP A 224 3.82 -20.64 -4.59
N PRO A 225 2.81 -20.48 -3.69
CA PRO A 225 2.96 -20.79 -2.27
C PRO A 225 3.11 -22.30 -1.98
N ASP A 226 2.79 -23.16 -2.93
CA ASP A 226 2.92 -24.63 -2.78
C ASP A 226 4.26 -25.15 -3.32
N ASN A 227 5.00 -24.31 -4.05
CA ASN A 227 6.34 -24.62 -4.53
C ASN A 227 7.38 -24.25 -3.45
N GLU A 228 8.09 -25.29 -2.92
CA GLU A 228 9.10 -25.10 -1.87
C GLU A 228 10.29 -24.25 -2.35
N GLU A 229 10.69 -24.38 -3.62
CA GLU A 229 11.79 -23.58 -4.17
C GLU A 229 11.41 -22.09 -4.18
N HIS A 230 10.17 -21.74 -4.56
CA HIS A 230 9.69 -20.35 -4.52
C HIS A 230 9.71 -19.80 -3.11
N ARG A 231 9.24 -20.58 -2.11
CA ARG A 231 9.27 -20.18 -0.69
C ARG A 231 10.69 -19.97 -0.20
N GLN A 232 11.58 -20.89 -0.51
CA GLN A 232 12.98 -20.80 -0.08
C GLN A 232 13.68 -19.59 -0.74
N ARG A 233 13.48 -19.37 -2.02
CA ARG A 233 14.04 -18.20 -2.72
C ARG A 233 13.55 -16.88 -2.12
N LEU A 234 12.25 -16.80 -1.78
CA LEU A 234 11.67 -15.64 -1.11
C LEU A 234 12.32 -15.40 0.25
N ARG A 235 12.42 -16.42 1.11
CA ARG A 235 13.05 -16.32 2.44
C ARG A 235 14.53 -15.94 2.36
N VAL A 236 15.25 -16.48 1.39
CA VAL A 236 16.65 -16.10 1.15
C VAL A 236 16.75 -14.64 0.74
N ALA A 237 15.93 -14.19 -0.20
CA ALA A 237 15.92 -12.80 -0.66
C ALA A 237 15.55 -11.81 0.46
N LEU A 238 14.69 -12.21 1.40
CA LEU A 238 14.33 -11.42 2.57
C LEU A 238 15.33 -11.52 3.74
N GLY A 239 16.35 -12.39 3.62
CA GLY A 239 17.34 -12.64 4.68
C GLY A 239 16.82 -13.49 5.84
N GLU A 240 15.60 -14.00 5.78
CA GLU A 240 14.96 -14.82 6.84
C GLU A 240 15.63 -16.17 7.01
N ALA A 241 16.23 -16.73 5.95
CA ALA A 241 16.92 -18.01 5.99
C ALA A 241 18.18 -18.01 6.88
N ARG A 242 18.73 -16.85 7.21
CA ARG A 242 19.93 -16.70 8.05
C ARG A 242 19.62 -16.62 9.55
N HIS A 243 18.38 -16.29 9.92
CA HIS A 243 17.98 -16.12 11.32
C HIS A 243 16.50 -16.53 11.52
N PRO A 244 16.18 -17.84 11.58
CA PRO A 244 14.80 -18.30 11.74
C PRO A 244 14.14 -17.85 13.05
N GLU A 245 14.92 -17.48 14.08
CA GLU A 245 14.40 -17.05 15.38
C GLU A 245 14.10 -15.54 15.48
N ARG A 246 14.45 -14.73 14.47
CA ARG A 246 14.24 -13.28 14.51
C ARG A 246 12.89 -12.81 13.95
N SER A 247 12.11 -13.70 13.34
CA SER A 247 10.82 -13.33 12.73
C SER A 247 9.73 -12.87 13.71
N ALA A 248 9.87 -13.09 15.01
CA ALA A 248 8.79 -12.84 15.96
C ALA A 248 8.83 -11.46 16.66
N ASN A 249 9.94 -10.71 16.63
CA ASN A 249 10.07 -9.49 17.45
C ASN A 249 10.89 -8.33 16.85
N VAL A 250 11.22 -8.34 15.58
CA VAL A 250 11.81 -7.15 14.95
C VAL A 250 10.66 -6.32 14.41
N VAL A 251 10.33 -5.25 15.11
CA VAL A 251 9.72 -4.08 14.49
C VAL A 251 10.74 -3.59 13.47
N ALA A 252 10.66 -4.10 12.24
CA ALA A 252 11.41 -3.55 11.14
C ALA A 252 10.94 -2.11 11.00
N LEU A 253 11.75 -1.19 11.48
CA LEU A 253 11.57 0.23 11.17
C LEU A 253 11.60 0.29 9.64
N PRO A 254 10.56 0.80 8.99
CA PRO A 254 10.56 0.94 7.55
C PRO A 254 11.69 1.88 7.18
N THR A 255 12.77 1.35 6.62
CA THR A 255 13.83 2.15 6.00
C THR A 255 13.30 2.68 4.69
N TRP A 256 12.47 3.70 4.79
CA TRP A 256 11.76 4.35 3.69
C TRP A 256 12.66 5.18 2.78
N PHE A 257 13.93 5.26 3.11
CA PHE A 257 14.84 6.15 2.43
C PHE A 257 16.09 5.35 2.02
N ASP A 258 16.48 5.49 0.78
CA ASP A 258 17.88 5.38 0.40
C ASP A 258 18.57 6.54 1.15
N LEU A 259 18.82 6.32 2.44
CA LEU A 259 19.44 7.30 3.31
C LEU A 259 20.86 7.48 2.82
N ARG A 260 21.05 8.45 1.94
CA ARG A 260 22.38 8.94 1.60
C ARG A 260 22.72 10.11 2.51
N PRO A 261 23.95 10.18 3.00
CA PRO A 261 24.39 11.34 3.71
C PRO A 261 24.22 12.58 2.81
N ARG A 262 23.66 13.64 3.35
CA ARG A 262 23.66 14.93 2.65
C ARG A 262 25.10 15.44 2.53
N ALA A 263 25.39 16.32 1.60
CA ALA A 263 26.76 16.80 1.33
C ALA A 263 27.50 17.27 2.61
N PHE A 264 26.82 17.98 3.52
CA PHE A 264 27.41 18.39 4.79
C PHE A 264 27.65 17.22 5.77
N GLN A 265 26.80 16.20 5.76
CA GLN A 265 26.96 14.99 6.58
C GLN A 265 28.13 14.15 6.01
N GLU A 266 28.24 14.08 4.70
CA GLU A 266 29.34 13.42 4.02
C GLU A 266 30.68 14.05 4.43
N ALA A 267 30.78 15.37 4.39
CA ALA A 267 31.97 16.09 4.85
C ALA A 267 32.31 15.81 6.32
N MET A 268 31.30 15.64 7.20
CA MET A 268 31.51 15.24 8.59
C MET A 268 32.07 13.82 8.70
N LEU A 269 31.50 12.88 7.94
CA LEU A 269 31.91 11.48 7.93
C LEU A 269 33.34 11.33 7.39
N GLU A 270 33.69 12.05 6.33
CA GLU A 270 35.04 12.07 5.78
C GLU A 270 36.07 12.61 6.80
N ARG A 271 35.72 13.67 7.53
CA ARG A 271 36.58 14.21 8.60
C ARG A 271 36.80 13.19 9.71
N LEU A 272 35.74 12.51 10.18
CA LEU A 272 35.85 11.46 11.18
C LEU A 272 36.73 10.31 10.72
N ALA A 273 36.56 9.86 9.48
CA ALA A 273 37.38 8.82 8.88
C ALA A 273 38.85 9.24 8.76
N ASN A 274 39.11 10.50 8.41
CA ASN A 274 40.45 11.05 8.32
C ASN A 274 41.16 11.13 9.69
N GLU A 275 40.46 11.60 10.72
CA GLU A 275 41.00 11.64 12.08
C GLU A 275 41.38 10.23 12.58
N ARG A 276 40.56 9.23 12.33
CA ARG A 276 40.88 7.84 12.67
C ARG A 276 42.11 7.30 11.93
N ARG A 277 42.26 7.63 10.64
CA ARG A 277 43.45 7.25 9.88
C ARG A 277 44.75 7.83 10.49
N HIS A 278 44.65 8.96 11.17
CA HIS A 278 45.76 9.56 11.92
C HIS A 278 45.84 9.10 13.39
N GLY A 279 45.16 8.03 13.76
CA GLY A 279 45.15 7.45 15.10
C GLY A 279 44.35 8.23 16.14
N ARG A 280 43.58 9.24 15.74
CA ARG A 280 42.75 10.04 16.64
C ARG A 280 41.36 9.44 16.77
N CYS A 281 41.18 8.66 17.86
CA CYS A 281 39.93 7.92 18.09
C CYS A 281 38.92 8.65 18.97
N ARG A 282 39.26 9.85 19.52
CA ARG A 282 38.34 10.65 20.29
C ARG A 282 38.04 11.94 19.55
N ASN A 283 36.80 12.05 19.08
CA ASN A 283 36.37 13.15 18.24
C ASN A 283 35.10 13.80 18.82
N LEU A 284 35.02 15.14 18.73
CA LEU A 284 33.82 15.90 19.05
C LEU A 284 33.17 16.39 17.75
N LEU A 285 31.92 15.94 17.49
CA LEU A 285 31.14 16.41 16.37
C LEU A 285 30.03 17.33 16.87
N VAL A 286 30.08 18.60 16.47
CA VAL A 286 29.09 19.61 16.84
C VAL A 286 28.21 19.90 15.62
N ALA A 287 26.92 19.73 15.79
CA ALA A 287 25.94 19.98 14.74
C ALA A 287 24.62 20.51 15.31
N ALA A 288 23.95 21.41 14.61
CA ALA A 288 22.70 22.00 15.03
C ALA A 288 21.58 20.96 15.27
N THR A 289 20.55 21.33 16.01
CA THR A 289 19.36 20.49 16.18
C THR A 289 18.67 20.29 14.82
N GLY A 290 18.19 19.09 14.56
CA GLY A 290 17.52 18.76 13.28
C GLY A 290 18.46 18.40 12.11
N THR A 291 19.78 18.48 12.26
CA THR A 291 20.74 18.13 11.19
C THR A 291 20.99 16.63 11.02
N GLY A 292 20.31 15.78 11.80
CA GLY A 292 20.46 14.32 11.70
C GLY A 292 21.71 13.76 12.37
N LYS A 293 22.09 14.27 13.53
CA LYS A 293 23.27 13.77 14.31
C LYS A 293 23.24 12.25 14.51
N THR A 294 22.09 11.69 14.86
CA THR A 294 21.89 10.22 15.02
C THR A 294 22.15 9.50 13.69
N VAL A 295 21.68 10.06 12.59
CA VAL A 295 21.88 9.51 11.24
C VAL A 295 23.38 9.52 10.86
N VAL A 296 24.10 10.59 11.16
CA VAL A 296 25.58 10.66 10.95
C VAL A 296 26.29 9.57 11.77
N ALA A 297 25.90 9.36 13.03
CA ALA A 297 26.47 8.30 13.87
C ALA A 297 26.19 6.90 13.31
N ALA A 298 24.99 6.67 12.78
CA ALA A 298 24.63 5.40 12.15
C ALA A 298 25.45 5.14 10.86
N PHE A 299 25.60 6.14 9.99
CA PHE A 299 26.43 6.02 8.81
C PHE A 299 27.91 5.79 9.14
N ASP A 300 28.42 6.47 10.17
CA ASP A 300 29.79 6.27 10.62
C ASP A 300 30.02 4.84 11.11
N TYR A 301 29.09 4.32 11.91
CA TYR A 301 29.12 2.93 12.36
C TYR A 301 29.05 1.94 11.20
N LEU A 302 28.15 2.16 10.24
CA LEU A 302 27.99 1.32 9.05
C LEU A 302 29.29 1.27 8.23
N ARG A 303 29.94 2.41 8.01
CA ARG A 303 31.23 2.50 7.30
C ARG A 303 32.33 1.72 8.01
N GLN A 304 32.37 1.80 9.33
CA GLN A 304 33.33 1.02 10.11
C GLN A 304 33.07 -0.47 10.01
N ALA A 305 31.81 -0.90 10.13
CA ALA A 305 31.43 -2.30 9.97
C ALA A 305 31.82 -2.85 8.58
N GLN A 306 31.59 -2.07 7.54
CA GLN A 306 31.99 -2.42 6.17
C GLN A 306 33.52 -2.50 6.02
N SER A 307 34.27 -1.58 6.61
CA SER A 307 35.74 -1.55 6.50
C SER A 307 36.42 -2.68 7.28
N GLN A 308 35.81 -3.17 8.36
CA GLN A 308 36.35 -4.23 9.22
C GLN A 308 35.82 -5.63 8.83
N GLY A 309 34.88 -5.72 7.90
CA GLY A 309 34.24 -6.99 7.50
C GLY A 309 33.31 -7.59 8.56
N ALA A 310 33.15 -6.94 9.72
CA ALA A 310 32.25 -7.34 10.79
C ALA A 310 31.80 -6.11 11.60
N PRO A 311 30.57 -6.09 12.15
CA PRO A 311 30.10 -4.99 12.95
C PRO A 311 30.90 -4.87 14.26
N PRO A 312 31.54 -3.71 14.52
CA PRO A 312 32.26 -3.45 15.76
C PRO A 312 31.30 -3.35 16.95
N ARG A 313 31.81 -3.54 18.17
CA ARG A 313 31.01 -3.30 19.38
C ARG A 313 30.64 -1.82 19.45
N LEU A 314 29.36 -1.54 19.64
CA LEU A 314 28.82 -0.17 19.78
C LEU A 314 28.26 0.04 21.18
N LEU A 315 28.65 1.12 21.84
CA LEU A 315 27.97 1.67 22.99
C LEU A 315 27.35 3.01 22.59
N PHE A 316 26.02 3.05 22.51
CA PHE A 316 25.28 4.28 22.20
C PHE A 316 24.67 4.85 23.48
N VAL A 317 25.04 6.07 23.84
CA VAL A 317 24.57 6.75 25.06
C VAL A 317 23.83 8.02 24.69
N ALA A 318 22.60 8.19 25.17
CA ALA A 318 21.82 9.39 24.97
C ALA A 318 21.10 9.79 26.26
N HIS A 319 20.81 11.08 26.41
CA HIS A 319 20.16 11.64 27.60
C HIS A 319 18.64 11.45 27.62
N ARG A 320 18.03 11.01 26.51
CA ARG A 320 16.60 10.74 26.38
C ARG A 320 16.33 9.35 25.81
N VAL A 321 15.36 8.66 26.38
CA VAL A 321 14.96 7.32 25.96
C VAL A 321 14.43 7.31 24.53
N GLU A 322 13.78 8.38 24.08
CA GLU A 322 13.26 8.52 22.72
C GLU A 322 14.40 8.45 21.68
N ILE A 323 15.56 9.05 21.97
CA ILE A 323 16.73 9.00 21.09
C ILE A 323 17.28 7.57 20.99
N LEU A 324 17.27 6.82 22.12
CA LEU A 324 17.71 5.42 22.15
C LEU A 324 16.76 4.50 21.37
N ARG A 325 15.47 4.85 21.31
CA ARG A 325 14.48 4.09 20.53
C ARG A 325 14.54 4.39 19.03
N GLN A 326 15.10 5.54 18.64
CA GLN A 326 15.25 5.96 17.23
C GLN A 326 16.60 5.54 16.63
N ALA A 327 17.58 5.22 17.45
CA ALA A 327 18.91 4.77 17.04
C ALA A 327 18.98 3.25 16.86
#